data_00b43d2ebd5e0ba64d95d18b34acd42a
#
_entry.id   00b43d2ebd5e0ba64d95d18b34acd42a
#
_cell.length_a   1.000
_cell.length_b   1.000
_cell.length_c   1.000
_cell.angle_alpha   90.00
_cell.angle_beta   90.00
_cell.angle_gamma   90.00
#
_symmetry.space_group_name_H-M   'P 1'
#
loop_
_entity.id
_entity.type
_entity.pdbx_description
1 polymer ?
#
loop_
_entity_poly.entity_id
_entity_poly.type
_entity_poly.pdbx_seq_one_letter_code
_entity_poly.pdbx_strand_id
1 'polypeptide(L)'
;ADLARDGEFQVTVADTSTRALERVAASAPVAVAQTDLSEAAAVAQLAAAHDVVVGAVPGHMGFATVKAVLEAGRPIVDISFFPEDPFLLDELARAQGVVAVVDAGVAPGCSNLILGRVMTLLRTTERFVCYVGGLPVERRWPWEYKAPFSPIDVLEEYTRPARLMSAGKVITVPALSEPELVDFPGLGTLEACVTDGLRTLLVTCCQVPEMREKTLRYPGHFEKMRMLRQLGLFSSEPVHAGKAIVRPIDLTTRLLFPMWELREGEEDVTVMRVIVEGRGEMGRERHTFELQDRYDRASATTSMARTTGFTCTAVVRLLARGLFSRAGVAPLELIGAEPGCYAFVMRELAGRGVLLQESVESIP
;
A
#
# COMPACT_ATOMS: atom_id res chain seq x y z
N ALA A 1 -5.38 -16.95 2.41
CA ALA A 1 -5.54 -17.60 3.73
C ALA A 1 -6.65 -16.94 4.56
N ASP A 2 -6.65 -15.59 4.77
CA ASP A 2 -7.63 -14.93 5.65
C ASP A 2 -9.09 -15.11 5.19
N LEU A 3 -9.40 -14.86 3.92
CA LEU A 3 -10.75 -15.03 3.37
C LEU A 3 -11.23 -16.50 3.36
N ALA A 4 -10.31 -17.45 3.33
CA ALA A 4 -10.66 -18.87 3.25
C ALA A 4 -10.85 -19.54 4.63
N ARG A 5 -10.48 -18.87 5.75
CA ARG A 5 -10.47 -19.50 7.08
C ARG A 5 -11.84 -19.58 7.75
N ASP A 6 -12.69 -18.60 7.52
CA ASP A 6 -14.00 -18.48 8.18
C ASP A 6 -15.15 -19.17 7.42
N GLY A 7 -14.86 -19.71 6.23
CA GLY A 7 -15.86 -20.41 5.40
C GLY A 7 -16.88 -19.48 4.71
N GLU A 8 -16.77 -18.17 4.86
CA GLU A 8 -17.64 -17.20 4.15
C GLU A 8 -17.35 -17.17 2.64
N PHE A 9 -16.11 -17.50 2.23
CA PHE A 9 -15.66 -17.36 0.86
C PHE A 9 -15.07 -18.65 0.29
N GLN A 10 -15.42 -18.96 -0.95
CA GLN A 10 -14.70 -19.92 -1.77
C GLN A 10 -13.60 -19.17 -2.52
N VAL A 11 -12.35 -19.41 -2.16
CA VAL A 11 -11.21 -18.65 -2.66
C VAL A 11 -10.46 -19.44 -3.73
N THR A 12 -10.24 -18.84 -4.90
CA THR A 12 -9.32 -19.33 -5.92
C THR A 12 -8.10 -18.42 -5.96
N VAL A 13 -6.91 -18.99 -5.90
CA VAL A 13 -5.64 -18.26 -6.04
C VAL A 13 -5.04 -18.55 -7.42
N ALA A 14 -4.72 -17.49 -8.16
CA ALA A 14 -4.09 -17.58 -9.45
C ALA A 14 -2.65 -17.03 -9.42
N ASP A 15 -1.72 -17.76 -10.01
CA ASP A 15 -0.31 -17.37 -10.16
C ASP A 15 0.32 -18.16 -11.32
N THR A 16 1.41 -17.68 -11.89
CA THR A 16 2.23 -18.44 -12.84
C THR A 16 3.08 -19.51 -12.16
N SER A 17 3.43 -19.31 -10.88
CA SER A 17 4.33 -20.17 -10.12
C SER A 17 3.59 -21.33 -9.46
N THR A 18 3.74 -22.54 -10.02
CA THR A 18 3.23 -23.79 -9.42
C THR A 18 3.68 -23.94 -7.97
N ARG A 19 4.95 -23.64 -7.67
CA ARG A 19 5.48 -23.72 -6.30
C ARG A 19 4.78 -22.75 -5.33
N ALA A 20 4.43 -21.54 -5.78
CA ALA A 20 3.71 -20.58 -4.95
C ALA A 20 2.28 -21.09 -4.69
N LEU A 21 1.62 -21.61 -5.71
CA LEU A 21 0.28 -22.19 -5.62
C LEU A 21 0.23 -23.40 -4.66
N GLU A 22 1.20 -24.31 -4.76
CA GLU A 22 1.32 -25.46 -3.85
C GLU A 22 1.48 -25.02 -2.38
N ARG A 23 2.33 -24.01 -2.11
CA ARG A 23 2.51 -23.47 -0.75
C ARG A 23 1.22 -22.88 -0.19
N VAL A 24 0.48 -22.13 -0.99
CA VAL A 24 -0.79 -21.53 -0.54
C VAL A 24 -1.84 -22.60 -0.31
N ALA A 25 -1.97 -23.58 -1.19
CA ALA A 25 -2.91 -24.69 -1.05
C ALA A 25 -2.61 -25.56 0.19
N ALA A 26 -1.32 -25.71 0.55
CA ALA A 26 -0.92 -26.41 1.77
C ALA A 26 -1.24 -25.62 3.06
N SER A 27 -1.35 -24.29 2.97
CA SER A 27 -1.55 -23.39 4.13
C SER A 27 -3.00 -22.97 4.36
N ALA A 28 -3.88 -23.10 3.36
CA ALA A 28 -5.26 -22.66 3.44
C ALA A 28 -6.18 -23.48 2.49
N PRO A 29 -7.48 -23.65 2.83
CA PRO A 29 -8.45 -24.33 1.97
C PRO A 29 -8.83 -23.44 0.77
N VAL A 30 -7.98 -23.43 -0.26
CA VAL A 30 -8.17 -22.63 -1.48
C VAL A 30 -8.09 -23.52 -2.73
N ALA A 31 -8.86 -23.17 -3.76
CA ALA A 31 -8.61 -23.66 -5.10
C ALA A 31 -7.41 -22.91 -5.71
N VAL A 32 -6.71 -23.53 -6.66
CA VAL A 32 -5.58 -22.92 -7.35
C VAL A 32 -5.77 -22.97 -8.86
N ALA A 33 -5.32 -21.92 -9.53
CA ALA A 33 -5.33 -21.81 -10.98
C ALA A 33 -3.96 -21.34 -11.46
N GLN A 34 -3.24 -22.20 -12.19
CA GLN A 34 -2.00 -21.76 -12.83
C GLN A 34 -2.36 -20.95 -14.09
N THR A 35 -2.11 -19.64 -14.04
CA THR A 35 -2.56 -18.71 -15.08
C THR A 35 -1.52 -17.60 -15.25
N ASP A 36 -1.26 -17.25 -16.51
CA ASP A 36 -0.45 -16.06 -16.81
C ASP A 36 -1.34 -14.82 -16.74
N LEU A 37 -1.13 -14.04 -15.67
CA LEU A 37 -1.90 -12.83 -15.38
C LEU A 37 -1.38 -11.60 -16.17
N SER A 38 -0.35 -11.74 -16.99
CA SER A 38 0.05 -10.70 -17.95
C SER A 38 -0.90 -10.63 -19.14
N GLU A 39 -1.69 -11.69 -19.39
CA GLU A 39 -2.65 -11.80 -20.46
C GLU A 39 -4.04 -11.32 -20.00
N ALA A 40 -4.47 -10.15 -20.46
CA ALA A 40 -5.75 -9.53 -20.06
C ALA A 40 -6.96 -10.45 -20.28
N ALA A 41 -6.96 -11.25 -21.37
CA ALA A 41 -8.02 -12.19 -21.66
C ALA A 41 -8.12 -13.32 -20.61
N ALA A 42 -6.98 -13.80 -20.11
CA ALA A 42 -6.93 -14.82 -19.07
C ALA A 42 -7.45 -14.24 -17.73
N VAL A 43 -7.08 -13.00 -17.41
CA VAL A 43 -7.60 -12.28 -16.22
C VAL A 43 -9.11 -12.11 -16.31
N ALA A 44 -9.64 -11.63 -17.44
CA ALA A 44 -11.08 -11.43 -17.64
C ALA A 44 -11.87 -12.75 -17.57
N GLN A 45 -11.36 -13.82 -18.16
CA GLN A 45 -11.98 -15.14 -18.10
C GLN A 45 -12.04 -15.67 -16.65
N LEU A 46 -10.94 -15.54 -15.92
CA LEU A 46 -10.87 -15.95 -14.52
C LEU A 46 -11.82 -15.10 -13.66
N ALA A 47 -11.81 -13.79 -13.82
CA ALA A 47 -12.66 -12.87 -13.10
C ALA A 47 -14.15 -13.15 -13.30
N ALA A 48 -14.57 -13.45 -14.54
CA ALA A 48 -15.98 -13.72 -14.88
C ALA A 48 -16.60 -14.88 -14.07
N ALA A 49 -15.78 -15.82 -13.60
CA ALA A 49 -16.21 -16.96 -12.80
C ALA A 49 -16.37 -16.66 -11.29
N HIS A 50 -16.06 -15.45 -10.84
CA HIS A 50 -16.04 -15.07 -9.42
C HIS A 50 -16.90 -13.85 -9.14
N ASP A 51 -17.38 -13.70 -7.90
CA ASP A 51 -18.23 -12.58 -7.49
C ASP A 51 -17.41 -11.30 -7.20
N VAL A 52 -16.18 -11.45 -6.71
CA VAL A 52 -15.25 -10.37 -6.39
C VAL A 52 -13.81 -10.82 -6.64
N VAL A 53 -12.98 -9.91 -7.10
CA VAL A 53 -11.56 -10.17 -7.37
C VAL A 53 -10.70 -9.40 -6.37
N VAL A 54 -9.60 -10.03 -5.92
CA VAL A 54 -8.51 -9.37 -5.21
C VAL A 54 -7.34 -9.22 -6.17
N GLY A 55 -6.96 -7.99 -6.47
CA GLY A 55 -5.78 -7.67 -7.27
C GLY A 55 -4.54 -7.58 -6.36
N ALA A 56 -3.55 -8.43 -6.61
CA ALA A 56 -2.29 -8.47 -5.86
C ALA A 56 -1.09 -8.79 -6.78
N VAL A 57 -1.15 -8.31 -8.00
CA VAL A 57 -0.06 -8.44 -8.98
C VAL A 57 1.02 -7.36 -8.75
N PRO A 58 2.23 -7.51 -9.31
CA PRO A 58 3.23 -6.45 -9.31
C PRO A 58 2.70 -5.14 -9.91
N GLY A 59 3.19 -3.99 -9.42
CA GLY A 59 2.66 -2.68 -9.77
C GLY A 59 2.54 -2.42 -11.28
N HIS A 60 3.53 -2.83 -12.08
CA HIS A 60 3.51 -2.65 -13.54
C HIS A 60 2.38 -3.41 -14.27
N MET A 61 1.74 -4.38 -13.62
CA MET A 61 0.60 -5.14 -14.16
C MET A 61 -0.75 -4.63 -13.62
N GLY A 62 -0.75 -3.86 -12.52
CA GLY A 62 -1.94 -3.52 -11.75
C GLY A 62 -3.03 -2.87 -12.57
N PHE A 63 -2.72 -1.80 -13.30
CA PHE A 63 -3.69 -1.07 -14.10
C PHE A 63 -4.39 -1.96 -15.15
N ALA A 64 -3.62 -2.77 -15.88
CA ALA A 64 -4.16 -3.68 -16.88
C ALA A 64 -5.03 -4.78 -16.24
N THR A 65 -4.63 -5.28 -15.07
CA THR A 65 -5.40 -6.26 -14.31
C THR A 65 -6.74 -5.67 -13.84
N VAL A 66 -6.74 -4.49 -13.22
CA VAL A 66 -7.97 -3.81 -12.79
C VAL A 66 -8.90 -3.59 -13.98
N LYS A 67 -8.36 -3.09 -15.11
CA LYS A 67 -9.13 -2.87 -16.32
C LYS A 67 -9.78 -4.16 -16.82
N ALA A 68 -9.04 -5.26 -16.94
CA ALA A 68 -9.56 -6.54 -17.41
C ALA A 68 -10.68 -7.11 -16.52
N VAL A 69 -10.55 -6.94 -15.18
CA VAL A 69 -11.59 -7.35 -14.23
C VAL A 69 -12.86 -6.51 -14.40
N LEU A 70 -12.72 -5.19 -14.59
CA LEU A 70 -13.85 -4.30 -14.84
C LEU A 70 -14.54 -4.61 -16.17
N GLU A 71 -13.78 -4.91 -17.24
CA GLU A 71 -14.33 -5.34 -18.53
C GLU A 71 -15.12 -6.65 -18.41
N ALA A 72 -14.75 -7.52 -17.46
CA ALA A 72 -15.53 -8.72 -17.11
C ALA A 72 -16.77 -8.43 -16.26
N GLY A 73 -17.05 -7.17 -15.93
CA GLY A 73 -18.20 -6.77 -15.10
C GLY A 73 -18.09 -7.22 -13.63
N ARG A 74 -16.88 -7.28 -13.08
CA ARG A 74 -16.66 -7.73 -11.69
C ARG A 74 -16.05 -6.67 -10.81
N PRO A 75 -16.49 -6.58 -9.53
CA PRO A 75 -15.85 -5.71 -8.55
C PRO A 75 -14.45 -6.22 -8.22
N ILE A 76 -13.56 -5.28 -7.91
CA ILE A 76 -12.18 -5.59 -7.54
C ILE A 76 -11.75 -4.79 -6.31
N VAL A 77 -10.96 -5.43 -5.45
CA VAL A 77 -10.19 -4.77 -4.38
C VAL A 77 -8.71 -4.99 -4.68
N ASP A 78 -8.00 -3.93 -5.03
CA ASP A 78 -6.64 -3.99 -5.55
C ASP A 78 -5.63 -3.36 -4.58
N ILE A 79 -4.50 -4.04 -4.36
CA ILE A 79 -3.38 -3.57 -3.55
C ILE A 79 -2.14 -3.25 -4.38
N SER A 80 -2.17 -3.41 -5.69
CA SER A 80 -1.01 -3.15 -6.54
C SER A 80 -0.71 -1.64 -6.62
N PHE A 81 0.58 -1.31 -6.55
CA PHE A 81 1.04 0.08 -6.57
C PHE A 81 1.44 0.50 -8.00
N PHE A 82 0.44 0.58 -8.90
CA PHE A 82 0.68 0.92 -10.30
C PHE A 82 0.85 2.44 -10.52
N PRO A 83 1.64 2.87 -11.51
CA PRO A 83 1.96 4.29 -11.72
C PRO A 83 0.83 5.12 -12.37
N GLU A 84 -0.11 4.45 -13.06
CA GLU A 84 -1.20 5.12 -13.79
C GLU A 84 -2.21 5.75 -12.81
N ASP A 85 -2.97 6.73 -13.32
CA ASP A 85 -4.11 7.30 -12.61
C ASP A 85 -5.28 6.30 -12.60
N PRO A 86 -5.69 5.78 -11.44
CA PRO A 86 -6.80 4.82 -11.37
C PRO A 86 -8.14 5.41 -11.83
N PHE A 87 -8.33 6.72 -11.76
CA PHE A 87 -9.58 7.37 -12.18
C PHE A 87 -9.81 7.31 -13.70
N LEU A 88 -8.81 6.97 -14.50
CA LEU A 88 -8.99 6.65 -15.92
C LEU A 88 -9.93 5.45 -16.14
N LEU A 89 -10.15 4.63 -15.12
CA LEU A 89 -11.05 3.47 -15.15
C LEU A 89 -12.44 3.76 -14.54
N ASP A 90 -12.69 4.98 -14.04
CA ASP A 90 -13.95 5.30 -13.35
C ASP A 90 -15.18 5.17 -14.25
N GLU A 91 -15.12 5.68 -15.47
CA GLU A 91 -16.21 5.57 -16.44
C GLU A 91 -16.50 4.10 -16.81
N LEU A 92 -15.45 3.29 -16.98
CA LEU A 92 -15.61 1.85 -17.25
C LEU A 92 -16.30 1.15 -16.07
N ALA A 93 -15.84 1.38 -14.85
CA ALA A 93 -16.43 0.78 -13.65
C ALA A 93 -17.89 1.18 -13.47
N ARG A 94 -18.23 2.46 -13.70
CA ARG A 94 -19.62 2.95 -13.67
C ARG A 94 -20.48 2.34 -14.76
N ALA A 95 -19.98 2.23 -15.98
CA ALA A 95 -20.69 1.63 -17.09
C ALA A 95 -21.02 0.14 -16.84
N GLN A 96 -20.13 -0.57 -16.15
CA GLN A 96 -20.32 -1.96 -15.74
C GLN A 96 -21.15 -2.10 -14.43
N GLY A 97 -21.45 -1.00 -13.76
CA GLY A 97 -22.20 -1.03 -12.49
C GLY A 97 -21.44 -1.65 -11.32
N VAL A 98 -20.10 -1.67 -11.37
CA VAL A 98 -19.25 -2.32 -10.36
C VAL A 98 -18.31 -1.32 -9.67
N VAL A 99 -17.78 -1.71 -8.52
CA VAL A 99 -16.81 -0.93 -7.77
C VAL A 99 -15.38 -1.44 -8.02
N ALA A 100 -14.45 -0.52 -8.24
CA ALA A 100 -13.01 -0.79 -8.18
C ALA A 100 -12.43 -0.09 -6.95
N VAL A 101 -12.14 -0.84 -5.90
CA VAL A 101 -11.39 -0.30 -4.77
C VAL A 101 -9.90 -0.46 -5.10
N VAL A 102 -9.19 0.65 -5.11
CA VAL A 102 -7.76 0.71 -5.42
C VAL A 102 -6.98 1.19 -4.19
N ASP A 103 -5.67 0.94 -4.20
CA ASP A 103 -4.80 1.33 -3.08
C ASP A 103 -5.29 0.76 -1.73
N ALA A 104 -5.77 -0.50 -1.72
CA ALA A 104 -6.40 -1.11 -0.56
C ALA A 104 -5.39 -1.77 0.41
N GLY A 105 -4.20 -1.17 0.56
CA GLY A 105 -3.12 -1.63 1.43
C GLY A 105 -3.10 -0.96 2.81
N VAL A 106 -1.91 -0.90 3.42
CA VAL A 106 -1.70 -0.21 4.68
C VAL A 106 -1.51 1.30 4.47
N ALA A 107 -0.64 1.69 3.54
CA ALA A 107 -0.44 3.06 3.04
C ALA A 107 0.26 2.99 1.65
N PRO A 108 -0.44 3.45 0.62
CA PRO A 108 -1.83 3.91 0.64
C PRO A 108 -2.84 2.83 1.03
N GLY A 109 -3.94 3.23 1.66
CA GLY A 109 -5.02 2.32 2.04
C GLY A 109 -5.61 2.63 3.41
N CYS A 110 -5.16 1.97 4.47
CA CYS A 110 -5.62 2.24 5.84
C CYS A 110 -5.40 3.72 6.22
N SER A 111 -4.27 4.32 5.81
CA SER A 111 -4.01 5.75 5.98
C SER A 111 -5.07 6.63 5.31
N ASN A 112 -5.49 6.26 4.11
CA ASN A 112 -6.52 6.97 3.33
C ASN A 112 -7.90 6.83 4.00
N LEU A 113 -8.23 5.62 4.45
CA LEU A 113 -9.48 5.35 5.20
C LEU A 113 -9.59 6.23 6.44
N ILE A 114 -8.49 6.39 7.17
CA ILE A 114 -8.38 7.27 8.35
C ILE A 114 -8.64 8.72 7.95
N LEU A 115 -7.96 9.23 6.91
CA LEU A 115 -8.18 10.60 6.45
C LEU A 115 -9.63 10.83 6.08
N GLY A 116 -10.22 9.94 5.26
CA GLY A 116 -11.63 10.02 4.88
C GLY A 116 -12.56 10.11 6.08
N ARG A 117 -12.33 9.29 7.11
CA ARG A 117 -13.08 9.33 8.37
C ARG A 117 -12.90 10.65 9.11
N VAL A 118 -11.66 11.10 9.34
CA VAL A 118 -11.38 12.31 10.13
C VAL A 118 -11.95 13.55 9.44
N MET A 119 -11.91 13.62 8.12
CA MET A 119 -12.53 14.71 7.35
C MET A 119 -14.04 14.83 7.59
N THR A 120 -14.73 13.75 7.97
CA THR A 120 -16.14 13.82 8.37
C THR A 120 -16.36 14.35 9.79
N LEU A 121 -15.34 14.39 10.61
CA LEU A 121 -15.37 14.89 11.98
C LEU A 121 -14.99 16.38 12.06
N LEU A 122 -14.11 16.81 11.16
CA LEU A 122 -13.62 18.18 11.10
C LEU A 122 -14.49 19.06 10.20
N ARG A 123 -14.62 20.34 10.56
CA ARG A 123 -15.24 21.36 9.70
C ARG A 123 -14.32 21.71 8.53
N THR A 124 -13.02 21.77 8.80
CA THR A 124 -11.98 21.97 7.78
C THR A 124 -10.75 21.15 8.15
N THR A 125 -10.20 20.44 7.18
CA THR A 125 -8.92 19.72 7.32
C THR A 125 -7.81 20.59 6.75
N GLU A 126 -6.79 20.85 7.56
CA GLU A 126 -5.70 21.79 7.23
C GLU A 126 -4.42 21.04 6.86
N ARG A 127 -4.20 19.85 7.43
CA ARG A 127 -2.96 19.09 7.22
C ARG A 127 -3.19 17.59 7.33
N PHE A 128 -2.51 16.84 6.48
CA PHE A 128 -2.39 15.39 6.54
C PHE A 128 -0.93 14.97 6.39
N VAL A 129 -0.45 14.12 7.29
CA VAL A 129 0.85 13.47 7.15
C VAL A 129 0.71 12.00 7.48
N CYS A 130 1.21 11.14 6.59
CA CYS A 130 1.35 9.71 6.84
C CYS A 130 2.84 9.36 6.87
N TYR A 131 3.28 8.73 7.94
CA TYR A 131 4.56 8.07 8.07
C TYR A 131 4.31 6.57 8.05
N VAL A 132 4.98 5.82 7.18
CA VAL A 132 4.80 4.37 7.09
C VAL A 132 6.12 3.68 6.75
N GLY A 133 6.35 2.50 7.32
CA GLY A 133 7.52 1.70 7.00
C GLY A 133 7.36 0.24 7.39
N GLY A 134 7.86 -0.64 6.53
CA GLY A 134 8.12 -2.04 6.82
C GLY A 134 9.62 -2.23 7.05
N LEU A 135 9.99 -2.77 8.20
CA LEU A 135 11.35 -2.82 8.67
C LEU A 135 11.69 -4.23 9.17
N PRO A 136 12.91 -4.73 8.95
CA PRO A 136 13.35 -5.95 9.61
C PRO A 136 13.52 -5.70 11.11
N VAL A 137 13.15 -6.67 11.94
CA VAL A 137 13.42 -6.61 13.39
C VAL A 137 14.92 -6.70 13.64
N GLU A 138 15.63 -7.57 12.90
CA GLU A 138 17.08 -7.69 12.98
C GLU A 138 17.76 -6.74 11.98
N ARG A 139 18.49 -5.75 12.51
CA ARG A 139 19.24 -4.78 11.70
C ARG A 139 20.57 -5.38 11.26
N ARG A 140 20.77 -5.58 9.97
CA ARG A 140 22.03 -6.13 9.39
C ARG A 140 22.68 -5.11 8.46
N TRP A 141 23.90 -4.75 8.78
CA TRP A 141 24.73 -3.90 7.91
C TRP A 141 24.96 -4.58 6.56
N PRO A 142 25.04 -3.89 5.41
CA PRO A 142 25.08 -2.43 5.27
C PRO A 142 23.71 -1.76 5.19
N TRP A 143 22.64 -2.48 4.83
CA TRP A 143 21.38 -1.86 4.44
C TRP A 143 20.43 -1.63 5.61
N GLU A 144 20.51 -2.47 6.63
CA GLU A 144 19.55 -2.47 7.76
C GLU A 144 18.08 -2.44 7.26
N TYR A 145 17.88 -3.10 6.14
CA TYR A 145 16.63 -3.14 5.42
C TYR A 145 16.38 -4.51 4.79
N LYS A 146 15.13 -4.92 4.78
CA LYS A 146 14.58 -6.05 4.05
C LYS A 146 13.31 -5.60 3.35
N ALA A 147 13.11 -6.01 2.10
CA ALA A 147 11.90 -5.72 1.35
C ALA A 147 10.79 -6.69 1.75
N PRO A 148 9.75 -6.22 2.45
CA PRO A 148 8.63 -7.08 2.84
C PRO A 148 7.62 -7.29 1.69
N PHE A 149 7.85 -6.65 0.57
CA PHE A 149 7.07 -6.75 -0.68
C PHE A 149 8.04 -6.70 -1.89
N SER A 150 7.51 -6.51 -3.10
CA SER A 150 8.30 -6.50 -4.34
C SER A 150 9.51 -5.54 -4.28
N PRO A 151 10.75 -6.02 -4.36
CA PRO A 151 11.93 -5.15 -4.27
C PRO A 151 12.04 -4.12 -5.39
N ILE A 152 11.44 -4.37 -6.56
CA ILE A 152 11.41 -3.40 -7.66
C ILE A 152 10.51 -2.22 -7.31
N ASP A 153 9.37 -2.47 -6.65
CA ASP A 153 8.47 -1.41 -6.21
C ASP A 153 9.12 -0.58 -5.09
N VAL A 154 9.97 -1.18 -4.25
CA VAL A 154 10.80 -0.44 -3.28
C VAL A 154 11.79 0.51 -3.98
N LEU A 155 12.40 0.10 -5.09
CA LEU A 155 13.28 1.00 -5.85
C LEU A 155 12.53 2.20 -6.44
N GLU A 156 11.27 2.01 -6.83
CA GLU A 156 10.42 3.11 -7.28
C GLU A 156 10.27 4.20 -6.21
N GLU A 157 10.16 3.83 -4.93
CA GLU A 157 10.11 4.80 -3.82
C GLU A 157 11.37 5.68 -3.76
N TYR A 158 12.53 5.19 -4.21
CA TYR A 158 13.81 5.90 -4.13
C TYR A 158 14.17 6.66 -5.40
N THR A 159 13.47 6.42 -6.49
CA THR A 159 13.78 6.99 -7.82
C THR A 159 12.67 7.88 -8.36
N ARG A 160 11.41 7.54 -8.12
CA ARG A 160 10.25 8.30 -8.60
C ARG A 160 10.14 9.63 -7.87
N PRO A 161 10.03 10.77 -8.60
CA PRO A 161 9.70 12.04 -7.97
C PRO A 161 8.38 11.95 -7.23
N ALA A 162 8.33 12.53 -6.03
CA ALA A 162 7.16 12.49 -5.17
C ALA A 162 6.27 13.71 -5.38
N ARG A 163 4.98 13.47 -5.54
CA ARG A 163 3.94 14.52 -5.56
C ARG A 163 3.43 14.73 -4.14
N LEU A 164 3.28 15.98 -3.78
CA LEU A 164 2.73 16.36 -2.48
C LEU A 164 1.84 17.60 -2.62
N MET A 165 1.00 17.87 -1.62
CA MET A 165 0.19 19.07 -1.56
C MET A 165 0.88 20.09 -0.67
N SER A 166 1.11 21.30 -1.18
CA SER A 166 1.69 22.40 -0.41
C SER A 166 1.00 23.71 -0.76
N ALA A 167 0.54 24.44 0.26
CA ALA A 167 -0.26 25.66 0.11
C ALA A 167 -1.43 25.50 -0.89
N GLY A 168 -2.11 24.34 -0.86
CA GLY A 168 -3.24 24.02 -1.73
C GLY A 168 -2.86 23.73 -3.19
N LYS A 169 -1.59 23.48 -3.48
CA LYS A 169 -1.12 23.14 -4.84
C LYS A 169 -0.34 21.85 -4.83
N VAL A 170 -0.58 21.02 -5.84
CA VAL A 170 0.25 19.85 -6.08
C VAL A 170 1.62 20.32 -6.59
N ILE A 171 2.66 19.94 -5.88
CA ILE A 171 4.05 20.16 -6.30
C ILE A 171 4.77 18.81 -6.39
N THR A 172 5.80 18.75 -7.21
CA THR A 172 6.65 17.57 -7.37
C THR A 172 8.04 17.87 -6.84
N VAL A 173 8.54 17.00 -5.98
CA VAL A 173 9.88 17.10 -5.40
C VAL A 173 10.71 15.87 -5.77
N PRO A 174 12.04 15.96 -5.79
CA PRO A 174 12.88 14.78 -6.01
C PRO A 174 12.58 13.69 -4.97
N ALA A 175 12.71 12.42 -5.36
CA ALA A 175 12.63 11.31 -4.41
C ALA A 175 13.59 11.53 -3.23
N LEU A 176 13.22 11.03 -2.05
CA LEU A 176 13.99 11.13 -0.81
C LEU A 176 14.20 12.59 -0.31
N SER A 177 13.31 13.51 -0.68
CA SER A 177 13.29 14.89 -0.18
C SER A 177 12.72 14.95 1.25
N GLU A 178 12.89 16.11 1.89
CA GLU A 178 12.40 16.44 3.23
C GLU A 178 12.77 15.38 4.29
N PRO A 179 14.07 15.01 4.43
CA PRO A 179 14.48 14.04 5.45
C PRO A 179 14.24 14.58 6.86
N GLU A 180 13.71 13.74 7.73
CA GLU A 180 13.54 14.06 9.16
C GLU A 180 13.66 12.81 10.03
N LEU A 181 13.96 13.00 11.30
CA LEU A 181 13.98 11.92 12.30
C LEU A 181 12.68 11.91 13.07
N VAL A 182 12.09 10.72 13.24
CA VAL A 182 10.82 10.52 13.94
C VAL A 182 10.98 9.40 14.94
N ASP A 183 10.61 9.67 16.19
CA ASP A 183 10.65 8.67 17.25
C ASP A 183 9.38 7.83 17.29
N PHE A 184 9.57 6.52 17.39
CA PHE A 184 8.50 5.54 17.61
C PHE A 184 8.71 4.81 18.93
N PRO A 185 7.75 4.87 19.87
CA PRO A 185 7.84 4.18 21.14
C PRO A 185 8.11 2.67 20.96
N GLY A 186 9.11 2.16 21.68
CA GLY A 186 9.49 0.74 21.63
C GLY A 186 10.23 0.27 20.38
N LEU A 187 10.49 1.16 19.40
CA LEU A 187 11.28 0.88 18.21
C LEU A 187 12.50 1.80 18.08
N GLY A 188 12.41 3.02 18.61
CA GLY A 188 13.46 4.04 18.55
C GLY A 188 13.25 5.04 17.41
N THR A 189 14.33 5.75 17.09
CA THR A 189 14.32 6.79 16.05
C THR A 189 14.41 6.18 14.66
N LEU A 190 13.52 6.60 13.76
CA LEU A 190 13.51 6.26 12.34
C LEU A 190 13.81 7.52 11.52
N GLU A 191 14.30 7.32 10.31
CA GLU A 191 14.45 8.37 9.30
C GLU A 191 13.27 8.31 8.32
N ALA A 192 12.63 9.45 8.06
CA ALA A 192 11.54 9.61 7.13
C ALA A 192 11.98 10.44 5.92
N CYS A 193 11.52 10.07 4.73
CA CYS A 193 11.65 10.88 3.52
C CYS A 193 10.35 10.85 2.71
N VAL A 194 10.05 11.92 2.01
CA VAL A 194 8.84 12.00 1.15
C VAL A 194 8.91 10.95 0.04
N THR A 195 7.79 10.27 -0.18
CA THR A 195 7.54 9.30 -1.26
C THR A 195 6.21 9.59 -1.97
N ASP A 196 6.02 9.06 -3.19
CA ASP A 196 4.85 9.34 -4.04
C ASP A 196 3.62 8.50 -3.66
N GLY A 197 3.27 8.46 -2.38
CA GLY A 197 2.20 7.63 -1.84
C GLY A 197 0.85 8.32 -1.66
N LEU A 198 0.74 9.65 -1.82
CA LEU A 198 -0.54 10.35 -1.70
C LEU A 198 -1.56 9.94 -2.78
N ARG A 199 -1.11 9.69 -4.00
CA ARG A 199 -1.89 9.11 -5.12
C ARG A 199 -3.30 9.71 -5.26
N THR A 200 -4.33 8.92 -4.95
CA THR A 200 -5.74 9.31 -5.06
C THR A 200 -6.10 10.51 -4.20
N LEU A 201 -5.45 10.70 -3.06
CA LEU A 201 -5.70 11.83 -2.16
C LEU A 201 -5.45 13.19 -2.82
N LEU A 202 -4.52 13.27 -3.79
CA LEU A 202 -4.26 14.52 -4.52
C LEU A 202 -5.47 14.99 -5.35
N VAL A 203 -6.38 14.08 -5.67
CA VAL A 203 -7.62 14.34 -6.42
C VAL A 203 -8.81 14.42 -5.46
N THR A 204 -9.01 13.40 -4.64
CA THR A 204 -10.20 13.24 -3.79
C THR A 204 -10.20 14.16 -2.56
N CYS A 205 -9.02 14.55 -2.09
CA CYS A 205 -8.81 15.39 -0.92
C CYS A 205 -8.07 16.69 -1.26
N CYS A 206 -8.21 17.20 -2.49
CA CYS A 206 -7.49 18.38 -2.98
C CYS A 206 -7.76 19.68 -2.18
N GLN A 207 -8.82 19.71 -1.36
CA GLN A 207 -9.13 20.81 -0.44
C GLN A 207 -8.22 20.86 0.81
N VAL A 208 -7.45 19.79 1.10
CA VAL A 208 -6.49 19.77 2.20
C VAL A 208 -5.20 20.46 1.73
N PRO A 209 -4.84 21.64 2.26
CA PRO A 209 -3.76 22.45 1.70
C PRO A 209 -2.36 21.88 1.91
N GLU A 210 -2.16 21.03 2.91
CA GLU A 210 -0.86 20.43 3.24
C GLU A 210 -0.99 18.93 3.38
N MET A 211 -0.43 18.17 2.44
CA MET A 211 -0.41 16.70 2.51
C MET A 211 0.97 16.15 2.18
N ARG A 212 1.42 15.19 3.00
CA ARG A 212 2.69 14.47 2.85
C ARG A 212 2.46 12.98 3.10
N GLU A 213 3.12 12.15 2.30
CA GLU A 213 3.41 10.77 2.69
C GLU A 213 4.91 10.58 2.76
N LYS A 214 5.38 9.91 3.81
CA LYS A 214 6.79 9.70 4.08
C LYS A 214 7.05 8.25 4.42
N THR A 215 7.97 7.64 3.69
CA THR A 215 8.47 6.31 3.97
C THR A 215 9.48 6.36 5.12
N LEU A 216 9.39 5.39 6.01
CA LEU A 216 10.27 5.24 7.18
C LEU A 216 11.31 4.15 6.95
N ARG A 217 12.55 4.44 7.35
CA ARG A 217 13.67 3.47 7.37
C ARG A 217 14.51 3.67 8.64
N TYR A 218 15.37 2.73 8.94
CA TYR A 218 16.40 2.97 9.96
C TYR A 218 17.37 4.06 9.49
N PRO A 219 17.85 4.95 10.41
CA PRO A 219 18.72 6.07 10.05
C PRO A 219 19.96 5.65 9.26
N GLY A 220 20.26 6.42 8.22
CA GLY A 220 21.38 6.19 7.30
C GLY A 220 21.07 5.27 6.11
N HIS A 221 19.88 4.67 6.05
CA HIS A 221 19.47 3.91 4.85
C HIS A 221 19.28 4.82 3.64
N PHE A 222 18.54 5.91 3.79
CA PHE A 222 18.29 6.85 2.69
C PHE A 222 19.55 7.54 2.18
N GLU A 223 20.56 7.77 3.03
CA GLU A 223 21.86 8.29 2.60
C GLU A 223 22.52 7.33 1.61
N LYS A 224 22.54 6.02 1.90
CA LYS A 224 23.06 4.99 1.00
C LYS A 224 22.30 4.95 -0.33
N MET A 225 20.96 5.08 -0.29
CA MET A 225 20.13 5.09 -1.50
C MET A 225 20.39 6.35 -2.34
N ARG A 226 20.54 7.52 -1.72
CA ARG A 226 20.94 8.75 -2.41
C ARG A 226 22.32 8.61 -3.08
N MET A 227 23.27 8.00 -2.41
CA MET A 227 24.61 7.72 -2.96
C MET A 227 24.52 6.83 -4.19
N LEU A 228 23.82 5.71 -4.13
CA LEU A 228 23.64 4.79 -5.27
C LEU A 228 22.96 5.50 -6.45
N ARG A 229 21.95 6.31 -6.18
CA ARG A 229 21.25 7.09 -7.21
C ARG A 229 22.17 8.14 -7.85
N GLN A 230 22.95 8.89 -7.07
CA GLN A 230 23.88 9.90 -7.57
C GLN A 230 25.03 9.28 -8.40
N LEU A 231 25.44 8.07 -8.08
CA LEU A 231 26.39 7.30 -8.88
C LEU A 231 25.79 6.75 -10.18
N GLY A 232 24.47 6.94 -10.42
CA GLY A 232 23.79 6.43 -11.60
C GLY A 232 23.46 4.93 -11.55
N LEU A 233 23.62 4.27 -10.39
CA LEU A 233 23.40 2.82 -10.27
C LEU A 233 21.94 2.40 -10.41
N PHE A 234 21.00 3.34 -10.34
CA PHE A 234 19.57 3.10 -10.61
C PHE A 234 19.16 3.55 -12.03
N SER A 235 20.12 3.94 -12.89
CA SER A 235 19.81 4.35 -14.25
C SER A 235 19.48 3.16 -15.14
N SER A 236 18.43 3.31 -15.95
CA SER A 236 18.08 2.39 -17.05
C SER A 236 18.84 2.66 -18.33
N GLU A 237 19.55 3.79 -18.44
CA GLU A 237 20.34 4.13 -19.61
C GLU A 237 21.58 3.24 -19.71
N PRO A 238 21.80 2.58 -20.87
CA PRO A 238 22.95 1.71 -21.05
C PRO A 238 24.29 2.45 -20.97
N VAL A 239 25.26 1.86 -20.31
CA VAL A 239 26.62 2.38 -20.19
C VAL A 239 27.65 1.35 -20.66
N HIS A 240 28.79 1.80 -21.18
CA HIS A 240 29.91 0.93 -21.51
C HIS A 240 30.68 0.54 -20.25
N ALA A 241 30.74 -0.75 -19.95
CA ALA A 241 31.54 -1.33 -18.87
C ALA A 241 32.60 -2.25 -19.49
N GLY A 242 33.76 -1.70 -19.82
CA GLY A 242 34.79 -2.41 -20.59
C GLY A 242 34.29 -2.76 -21.99
N LYS A 243 34.17 -4.07 -22.30
CA LYS A 243 33.67 -4.55 -23.60
C LYS A 243 32.15 -4.82 -23.62
N ALA A 244 31.49 -4.75 -22.47
CA ALA A 244 30.05 -5.00 -22.34
C ALA A 244 29.28 -3.68 -22.34
N ILE A 245 28.04 -3.72 -22.80
CA ILE A 245 27.03 -2.66 -22.61
C ILE A 245 26.06 -3.20 -21.56
N VAL A 246 25.89 -2.47 -20.47
CA VAL A 246 25.04 -2.87 -19.35
C VAL A 246 24.13 -1.71 -18.94
N ARG A 247 22.93 -2.01 -18.50
CA ARG A 247 22.08 -1.05 -17.79
C ARG A 247 22.48 -1.12 -16.32
N PRO A 248 22.89 0.00 -15.70
CA PRO A 248 23.32 -0.01 -14.29
C PRO A 248 22.29 -0.61 -13.34
N ILE A 249 21.00 -0.33 -13.55
CA ILE A 249 19.90 -0.85 -12.73
C ILE A 249 19.86 -2.39 -12.74
N ASP A 250 20.12 -3.04 -13.89
CA ASP A 250 20.05 -4.50 -14.00
C ASP A 250 21.14 -5.17 -13.13
N LEU A 251 22.34 -4.59 -13.14
CA LEU A 251 23.43 -5.08 -12.28
C LEU A 251 23.13 -4.78 -10.81
N THR A 252 22.68 -3.58 -10.51
CA THR A 252 22.39 -3.15 -9.14
C THR A 252 21.29 -4.02 -8.52
N THR A 253 20.19 -4.26 -9.21
CA THR A 253 19.11 -5.12 -8.71
C THR A 253 19.57 -6.56 -8.53
N ARG A 254 20.40 -7.08 -9.44
CA ARG A 254 20.96 -8.44 -9.33
C ARG A 254 21.79 -8.63 -8.08
N LEU A 255 22.51 -7.59 -7.64
CA LEU A 255 23.34 -7.63 -6.44
C LEU A 255 22.56 -7.28 -5.16
N LEU A 256 21.62 -6.34 -5.25
CA LEU A 256 20.94 -5.77 -4.10
C LEU A 256 19.75 -6.62 -3.61
N PHE A 257 18.91 -7.13 -4.53
CA PHE A 257 17.69 -7.85 -4.16
C PHE A 257 17.92 -9.11 -3.32
N PRO A 258 18.96 -9.95 -3.56
CA PRO A 258 19.26 -11.06 -2.67
C PRO A 258 19.62 -10.64 -1.24
N MET A 259 20.14 -9.42 -1.05
CA MET A 259 20.43 -8.87 0.27
C MET A 259 19.17 -8.30 0.95
N TRP A 260 18.21 -7.84 0.17
CA TRP A 260 16.94 -7.32 0.64
C TRP A 260 15.86 -8.39 0.83
N GLU A 261 16.05 -9.57 0.30
CA GLU A 261 15.08 -10.65 0.46
C GLU A 261 14.81 -10.92 1.95
N LEU A 262 13.54 -10.82 2.34
CA LEU A 262 13.05 -11.25 3.64
C LEU A 262 12.86 -12.76 3.58
N ARG A 263 13.71 -13.50 4.27
CA ARG A 263 13.72 -14.96 4.24
C ARG A 263 12.67 -15.53 5.20
N GLU A 264 12.30 -16.78 4.97
CA GLU A 264 11.42 -17.50 5.88
C GLU A 264 11.98 -17.50 7.30
N GLY A 265 11.12 -17.11 8.27
CA GLY A 265 11.50 -16.99 9.67
C GLY A 265 12.20 -15.67 10.06
N GLU A 266 12.57 -14.81 9.10
CA GLU A 266 12.99 -13.44 9.42
C GLU A 266 11.76 -12.60 9.79
N GLU A 267 11.85 -11.92 10.93
CA GLU A 267 10.73 -11.13 11.46
C GLU A 267 10.79 -9.69 10.97
N ASP A 268 9.62 -9.13 10.67
CA ASP A 268 9.43 -7.74 10.32
C ASP A 268 8.51 -7.01 11.32
N VAL A 269 8.55 -5.70 11.24
CA VAL A 269 7.64 -4.80 11.93
C VAL A 269 7.12 -3.78 10.93
N THR A 270 5.82 -3.53 10.94
CA THR A 270 5.19 -2.44 10.21
C THR A 270 4.81 -1.35 11.19
N VAL A 271 5.24 -0.13 10.90
CA VAL A 271 4.87 1.06 11.67
C VAL A 271 4.17 2.05 10.76
N MET A 272 3.16 2.69 11.30
CA MET A 272 2.48 3.79 10.63
C MET A 272 2.05 4.82 11.67
N ARG A 273 2.23 6.11 11.36
CA ARG A 273 1.64 7.22 12.09
C ARG A 273 0.93 8.12 11.10
N VAL A 274 -0.37 8.28 11.29
CA VAL A 274 -1.18 9.22 10.52
C VAL A 274 -1.52 10.39 11.41
N ILE A 275 -1.26 11.60 10.94
CA ILE A 275 -1.59 12.85 11.61
C ILE A 275 -2.53 13.64 10.73
N VAL A 276 -3.69 14.00 11.24
CA VAL A 276 -4.66 14.88 10.59
C VAL A 276 -4.93 16.06 11.49
N GLU A 277 -4.70 17.27 11.01
CA GLU A 277 -4.95 18.50 11.74
C GLU A 277 -6.03 19.32 11.04
N GLY A 278 -6.86 19.99 11.83
CA GLY A 278 -7.91 20.83 11.29
C GLY A 278 -8.76 21.51 12.36
N ARG A 279 -9.90 22.02 11.96
CA ARG A 279 -10.84 22.70 12.85
C ARG A 279 -12.06 21.84 13.09
N GLY A 280 -12.21 21.38 14.31
CA GLY A 280 -13.43 20.75 14.82
C GLY A 280 -14.44 21.76 15.38
N GLU A 281 -15.36 21.26 16.19
CA GLU A 281 -16.38 22.13 16.80
C GLU A 281 -15.81 23.07 17.88
N MET A 282 -14.82 22.62 18.63
CA MET A 282 -14.27 23.32 19.79
C MET A 282 -12.96 24.06 19.50
N GLY A 283 -12.46 24.05 18.29
CA GLY A 283 -11.20 24.71 17.92
C GLY A 283 -10.35 23.86 16.98
N ARG A 284 -9.05 24.18 16.94
CA ARG A 284 -8.11 23.36 16.18
C ARG A 284 -7.75 22.11 16.98
N GLU A 285 -7.72 20.99 16.28
CA GLU A 285 -7.39 19.69 16.88
C GLU A 285 -6.51 18.87 15.95
N ARG A 286 -5.75 17.95 16.56
CA ARG A 286 -4.91 16.97 15.90
C ARG A 286 -5.39 15.58 16.26
N HIS A 287 -5.70 14.81 15.25
CA HIS A 287 -5.94 13.38 15.35
C HIS A 287 -4.68 12.64 14.98
N THR A 288 -4.19 11.78 15.86
CA THR A 288 -3.02 10.93 15.61
C THR A 288 -3.43 9.47 15.72
N PHE A 289 -3.10 8.69 14.70
CA PHE A 289 -3.30 7.25 14.66
C PHE A 289 -1.95 6.57 14.57
N GLU A 290 -1.68 5.63 15.46
CA GLU A 290 -0.44 4.87 15.48
C GLU A 290 -0.71 3.38 15.31
N LEU A 291 0.03 2.76 14.40
CA LEU A 291 0.09 1.33 14.17
C LEU A 291 1.53 0.87 14.42
N GLN A 292 1.68 -0.18 15.23
CA GLN A 292 2.90 -0.97 15.32
C GLN A 292 2.51 -2.44 15.34
N ASP A 293 2.57 -3.08 14.18
CA ASP A 293 2.32 -4.52 14.04
C ASP A 293 3.64 -5.27 13.85
N ARG A 294 3.69 -6.51 14.29
CA ARG A 294 4.88 -7.36 14.23
C ARG A 294 4.58 -8.67 13.54
N TYR A 295 5.63 -9.33 13.07
CA TYR A 295 5.57 -10.71 12.56
C TYR A 295 4.77 -11.60 13.53
N ASP A 296 3.79 -12.31 13.01
CA ASP A 296 3.01 -13.26 13.79
C ASP A 296 3.64 -14.65 13.72
N ARG A 297 4.27 -15.06 14.83
CA ARG A 297 4.93 -16.36 14.94
C ARG A 297 3.96 -17.53 14.90
N ALA A 298 2.71 -17.35 15.30
CA ALA A 298 1.73 -18.42 15.33
C ALA A 298 1.28 -18.82 13.91
N SER A 299 1.11 -17.84 13.03
CA SER A 299 0.74 -18.05 11.63
C SER A 299 1.92 -17.98 10.65
N ALA A 300 3.14 -17.72 11.15
CA ALA A 300 4.33 -17.45 10.34
C ALA A 300 4.09 -16.39 9.26
N THR A 301 3.34 -15.32 9.61
CA THR A 301 2.93 -14.28 8.68
C THR A 301 3.66 -12.97 8.99
N THR A 302 4.25 -12.36 7.95
CA THR A 302 4.93 -11.07 8.09
C THR A 302 3.95 -9.97 8.45
N SER A 303 4.43 -8.99 9.21
CA SER A 303 3.65 -7.82 9.60
C SER A 303 3.11 -7.06 8.37
N MET A 304 3.93 -6.88 7.34
CA MET A 304 3.49 -6.21 6.12
C MET A 304 2.38 -6.98 5.41
N ALA A 305 2.46 -8.31 5.34
CA ALA A 305 1.39 -9.14 4.77
C ALA A 305 0.10 -9.07 5.59
N ARG A 306 0.21 -8.99 6.93
CA ARG A 306 -0.93 -8.81 7.83
C ARG A 306 -1.61 -7.47 7.62
N THR A 307 -0.86 -6.37 7.74
CA THR A 307 -1.41 -5.00 7.70
C THR A 307 -1.98 -4.66 6.33
N THR A 308 -1.29 -5.01 5.24
CA THR A 308 -1.78 -4.82 3.88
C THR A 308 -2.91 -5.80 3.54
N GLY A 309 -2.69 -7.09 3.77
CA GLY A 309 -3.65 -8.14 3.40
C GLY A 309 -4.94 -8.06 4.18
N PHE A 310 -4.90 -7.77 5.49
CA PHE A 310 -6.13 -7.69 6.29
C PHE A 310 -6.91 -6.41 6.01
N THR A 311 -6.27 -5.31 5.64
CA THR A 311 -6.98 -4.13 5.12
C THR A 311 -7.76 -4.49 3.86
N CYS A 312 -7.09 -5.12 2.90
CA CYS A 312 -7.72 -5.58 1.66
C CYS A 312 -8.88 -6.54 1.93
N THR A 313 -8.66 -7.59 2.72
CA THR A 313 -9.71 -8.59 3.00
C THR A 313 -10.86 -8.05 3.83
N ALA A 314 -10.64 -7.05 4.69
CA ALA A 314 -11.71 -6.32 5.38
C ALA A 314 -12.61 -5.57 4.37
N VAL A 315 -11.99 -4.95 3.36
CA VAL A 315 -12.73 -4.28 2.29
C VAL A 315 -13.49 -5.28 1.42
N VAL A 316 -12.91 -6.44 1.10
CA VAL A 316 -13.65 -7.52 0.40
C VAL A 316 -14.90 -7.91 1.18
N ARG A 317 -14.79 -8.12 2.50
CA ARG A 317 -15.95 -8.44 3.37
C ARG A 317 -16.98 -7.30 3.41
N LEU A 318 -16.50 -6.06 3.41
CA LEU A 318 -17.37 -4.87 3.36
C LEU A 318 -18.20 -4.85 2.08
N LEU A 319 -17.59 -5.11 0.92
CA LEU A 319 -18.29 -5.20 -0.36
C LEU A 319 -19.25 -6.39 -0.40
N ALA A 320 -18.82 -7.58 0.01
CA ALA A 320 -19.61 -8.79 0.01
C ALA A 320 -20.87 -8.68 0.91
N ARG A 321 -20.80 -7.86 1.96
CA ARG A 321 -21.96 -7.58 2.84
C ARG A 321 -22.81 -6.40 2.36
N GLY A 322 -22.50 -5.82 1.18
CA GLY A 322 -23.26 -4.71 0.61
C GLY A 322 -23.19 -3.40 1.42
N LEU A 323 -22.18 -3.25 2.29
CA LEU A 323 -22.01 -2.05 3.11
C LEU A 323 -21.49 -0.85 2.31
N PHE A 324 -20.90 -1.12 1.16
CA PHE A 324 -20.49 -0.13 0.17
C PHE A 324 -20.79 -0.67 -1.23
N SER A 325 -21.52 0.11 -2.04
CA SER A 325 -22.01 -0.34 -3.37
C SER A 325 -21.94 0.73 -4.45
N ARG A 326 -21.25 1.85 -4.20
CA ARG A 326 -21.10 2.94 -5.16
C ARG A 326 -20.26 2.49 -6.35
N ALA A 327 -20.87 2.39 -7.54
CA ALA A 327 -20.15 2.07 -8.76
C ALA A 327 -19.12 3.15 -9.12
N GLY A 328 -17.97 2.72 -9.68
CA GLY A 328 -16.85 3.57 -10.05
C GLY A 328 -15.58 3.19 -9.30
N VAL A 329 -14.53 3.98 -9.50
CA VAL A 329 -13.29 3.87 -8.72
C VAL A 329 -13.50 4.49 -7.34
N ALA A 330 -13.25 3.72 -6.31
CA ALA A 330 -13.50 4.08 -4.91
C ALA A 330 -12.28 3.77 -4.05
N PRO A 331 -11.29 4.69 -3.97
CA PRO A 331 -10.20 4.54 -3.02
C PRO A 331 -10.69 4.68 -1.58
N LEU A 332 -9.85 4.24 -0.63
CA LEU A 332 -10.29 4.03 0.75
C LEU A 332 -10.67 5.32 1.50
N GLU A 333 -10.22 6.48 1.09
CA GLU A 333 -10.70 7.76 1.66
C GLU A 333 -12.20 7.99 1.41
N LEU A 334 -12.71 7.54 0.26
CA LEU A 334 -14.16 7.62 -0.03
C LEU A 334 -14.95 6.62 0.83
N ILE A 335 -14.40 5.43 1.03
CA ILE A 335 -15.00 4.40 1.89
C ILE A 335 -14.95 4.83 3.36
N GLY A 336 -13.85 5.44 3.81
CA GLY A 336 -13.70 5.95 5.17
C GLY A 336 -14.69 7.07 5.53
N ALA A 337 -15.11 7.85 4.54
CA ALA A 337 -16.10 8.91 4.71
C ALA A 337 -17.55 8.36 4.82
N GLU A 338 -17.82 7.15 4.33
CA GLU A 338 -19.17 6.57 4.38
C GLU A 338 -19.52 6.08 5.79
N PRO A 339 -20.74 6.37 6.27
CA PRO A 339 -21.18 5.96 7.60
C PRO A 339 -21.05 4.46 7.83
N GLY A 340 -20.37 4.09 8.92
CA GLY A 340 -20.20 2.69 9.35
C GLY A 340 -19.06 1.94 8.65
N CYS A 341 -18.60 2.34 7.47
CA CYS A 341 -17.56 1.64 6.73
C CYS A 341 -16.20 1.68 7.45
N TYR A 342 -15.79 2.86 7.94
CA TYR A 342 -14.59 2.99 8.77
C TYR A 342 -14.64 2.05 9.98
N ALA A 343 -15.71 2.12 10.77
CA ALA A 343 -15.86 1.29 11.97
C ALA A 343 -15.88 -0.20 11.65
N PHE A 344 -16.42 -0.60 10.50
CA PHE A 344 -16.39 -1.97 10.04
C PHE A 344 -14.95 -2.43 9.77
N VAL A 345 -14.19 -1.69 8.95
CA VAL A 345 -12.81 -2.06 8.60
C VAL A 345 -11.93 -2.10 9.85
N MET A 346 -12.02 -1.10 10.75
CA MET A 346 -11.24 -1.08 12.00
C MET A 346 -11.55 -2.29 12.90
N ARG A 347 -12.80 -2.70 12.98
CA ARG A 347 -13.22 -3.89 13.74
C ARG A 347 -12.68 -5.18 13.12
N GLU A 348 -12.69 -5.28 11.79
CA GLU A 348 -12.11 -6.45 11.08
C GLU A 348 -10.59 -6.54 11.30
N LEU A 349 -9.87 -5.41 11.28
CA LEU A 349 -8.45 -5.33 11.57
C LEU A 349 -8.17 -5.73 13.04
N ALA A 350 -8.90 -5.15 13.98
CA ALA A 350 -8.75 -5.45 15.40
C ALA A 350 -9.03 -6.93 15.73
N GLY A 351 -10.03 -7.52 15.09
CA GLY A 351 -10.34 -8.96 15.21
C GLY A 351 -9.22 -9.88 14.74
N ARG A 352 -8.28 -9.33 13.92
CA ARG A 352 -7.07 -10.03 13.43
C ARG A 352 -5.80 -9.60 14.16
N GLY A 353 -5.95 -8.83 15.26
CA GLY A 353 -4.84 -8.36 16.07
C GLY A 353 -4.06 -7.20 15.46
N VAL A 354 -4.53 -6.58 14.38
CA VAL A 354 -3.97 -5.34 13.85
C VAL A 354 -4.65 -4.16 14.53
N LEU A 355 -3.95 -3.54 15.47
CA LEU A 355 -4.51 -2.53 16.36
C LEU A 355 -3.95 -1.15 16.02
N LEU A 356 -4.85 -0.21 15.81
CA LEU A 356 -4.51 1.21 15.69
C LEU A 356 -4.88 1.92 16.98
N GLN A 357 -3.97 2.74 17.48
CA GLN A 357 -4.20 3.62 18.64
C GLN A 357 -4.53 5.00 18.13
N GLU A 358 -5.66 5.55 18.59
CA GLU A 358 -6.09 6.91 18.27
C GLU A 358 -5.92 7.81 19.47
N SER A 359 -5.41 9.01 19.23
CA SER A 359 -5.42 10.11 20.19
C SER A 359 -5.87 11.41 19.51
N VAL A 360 -6.59 12.23 20.26
CA VAL A 360 -7.05 13.55 19.83
C VAL A 360 -6.59 14.59 20.83
N GLU A 361 -5.97 15.64 20.34
CA GLU A 361 -5.48 16.74 21.18
C GLU A 361 -5.86 18.10 20.61
N SER A 362 -6.18 19.06 21.46
CA SER A 362 -6.34 20.46 21.06
C SER A 362 -4.98 21.07 20.76
N ILE A 363 -4.87 21.78 19.66
CA ILE A 363 -3.64 22.46 19.24
C ILE A 363 -3.90 23.97 19.09
N PRO A 364 -2.85 24.81 19.24
CA PRO A 364 -2.95 26.26 19.14
C PRO A 364 -3.53 26.77 17.82
#